data_8a7f1590430457a192607dc376b47727
#
_entry.id   8a7f1590430457a192607dc376b47727
#
_cell.length_a   1.000
_cell.length_b   1.000
_cell.length_c   1.000
_cell.angle_alpha   90.00
_cell.angle_beta   90.00
_cell.angle_gamma   90.00
#
_symmetry.space_group_name_H-M   'P 1'
#
loop_
_entity.id
_entity.type
_entity.pdbx_description
1 polymer ?
#
loop_
_entity_poly.entity_id
_entity_poly.type
_entity_poly.pdbx_seq_one_letter_code
_entity_poly.pdbx_strand_id
1 'polypeptide(L)'
;AQCLAGMAFSNALLGIVHSMAHKTGAAFSGGHIIHGAANAMYLPKVIKFNAANAEASERYADIARFINLPGNTTEELVESLIEELRNMNRMLNIPLAIKNYGEGGLIADNSIIDEKEFLDKLPAVAELAIGDACTGSNPRIPTQEEMEKLLKCCYYDLEVDF
;
A
#
# COMPACT_ATOMS: atom_id res chain seq x y z
N ALA A 1 4.84 -20.18 4.64
CA ALA A 1 4.70 -18.75 4.85
C ALA A 1 3.23 -18.33 4.85
N GLN A 2 2.46 -18.55 3.77
CA GLN A 2 1.09 -18.05 3.60
C GLN A 2 0.12 -18.50 4.70
N CYS A 3 0.19 -19.76 5.15
CA CYS A 3 -0.67 -20.26 6.23
C CYS A 3 -0.42 -19.51 7.55
N LEU A 4 0.86 -19.29 7.92
CA LEU A 4 1.22 -18.53 9.11
C LEU A 4 0.80 -17.07 9.01
N ALA A 5 0.96 -16.45 7.85
CA ALA A 5 0.48 -15.10 7.59
C ALA A 5 -1.05 -15.03 7.72
N GLY A 6 -1.77 -16.02 7.17
CA GLY A 6 -3.22 -16.13 7.30
C GLY A 6 -3.69 -16.21 8.76
N MET A 7 -3.00 -17.02 9.58
CA MET A 7 -3.27 -17.11 11.02
C MET A 7 -2.99 -15.78 11.73
N ALA A 8 -1.91 -15.08 11.35
CA ALA A 8 -1.55 -13.80 11.95
C ALA A 8 -2.62 -12.74 11.67
N PHE A 9 -2.97 -12.48 10.42
CA PHE A 9 -3.96 -11.44 10.10
C PHE A 9 -5.39 -11.81 10.51
N SER A 10 -5.72 -13.09 10.64
CA SER A 10 -7.02 -13.52 11.19
C SER A 10 -7.19 -13.14 12.67
N ASN A 11 -6.08 -12.95 13.39
CA ASN A 11 -6.08 -12.51 14.78
C ASN A 11 -5.81 -11.01 14.94
N ALA A 12 -4.87 -10.46 14.17
CA ALA A 12 -4.46 -9.06 14.27
C ALA A 12 -5.34 -8.11 13.44
N LEU A 13 -6.19 -8.66 12.59
CA LEU A 13 -6.92 -7.94 11.56
C LEU A 13 -6.01 -7.38 10.46
N LEU A 14 -6.61 -6.60 9.56
CA LEU A 14 -5.93 -5.98 8.43
C LEU A 14 -5.93 -4.46 8.61
N GLY A 15 -5.24 -3.73 7.73
CA GLY A 15 -5.17 -2.27 7.76
C GLY A 15 -5.58 -1.64 6.43
N ILE A 16 -5.26 -0.34 6.29
CA ILE A 16 -5.68 0.46 5.12
C ILE A 16 -5.09 -0.01 3.79
N VAL A 17 -4.00 -0.79 3.78
CA VAL A 17 -3.51 -1.45 2.56
C VAL A 17 -4.63 -2.26 1.92
N HIS A 18 -5.29 -3.10 2.73
CA HIS A 18 -6.39 -3.94 2.25
C HIS A 18 -7.64 -3.12 1.94
N SER A 19 -7.97 -2.13 2.75
CA SER A 19 -9.09 -1.23 2.48
C SER A 19 -8.96 -0.55 1.13
N MET A 20 -7.79 0.01 0.83
CA MET A 20 -7.49 0.61 -0.46
C MET A 20 -7.56 -0.43 -1.59
N ALA A 21 -6.96 -1.61 -1.41
CA ALA A 21 -6.97 -2.67 -2.41
C ALA A 21 -8.38 -3.20 -2.71
N HIS A 22 -9.24 -3.34 -1.71
CA HIS A 22 -10.65 -3.74 -1.88
C HIS A 22 -11.40 -2.75 -2.77
N LYS A 23 -11.16 -1.45 -2.59
CA LYS A 23 -11.95 -0.42 -3.29
C LYS A 23 -11.37 -0.05 -4.66
N THR A 24 -10.07 -0.18 -4.86
CA THR A 24 -9.43 0.09 -6.15
C THR A 24 -9.53 -1.09 -7.13
N GLY A 25 -9.67 -2.32 -6.61
CA GLY A 25 -9.63 -3.54 -7.43
C GLY A 25 -10.60 -3.55 -8.62
N ALA A 26 -11.82 -3.04 -8.45
CA ALA A 26 -12.86 -3.01 -9.48
C ALA A 26 -13.43 -1.60 -9.68
N ALA A 27 -12.70 -0.55 -9.27
CA ALA A 27 -13.19 0.82 -9.35
C ALA A 27 -13.15 1.40 -10.78
N PHE A 28 -12.25 0.91 -11.62
CA PHE A 28 -11.89 1.54 -12.89
C PHE A 28 -12.38 0.71 -14.08
N SER A 29 -12.88 1.39 -15.12
CA SER A 29 -13.43 0.76 -16.33
C SER A 29 -12.35 0.16 -17.24
N GLY A 30 -11.12 0.71 -17.18
CA GLY A 30 -9.98 0.29 -17.99
C GLY A 30 -9.34 -1.02 -17.54
N GLY A 31 -9.73 -1.57 -16.39
CA GLY A 31 -9.18 -2.83 -15.92
C GLY A 31 -9.44 -3.14 -14.45
N HIS A 32 -9.05 -4.34 -14.07
CA HIS A 32 -9.17 -4.86 -12.71
C HIS A 32 -7.79 -4.96 -12.05
N ILE A 33 -7.57 -4.25 -10.96
CA ILE A 33 -6.31 -4.37 -10.21
C ILE A 33 -6.36 -5.62 -9.33
N ILE A 34 -5.53 -6.61 -9.62
CA ILE A 34 -5.44 -7.83 -8.84
C ILE A 34 -5.09 -7.49 -7.38
N HIS A 35 -5.87 -8.02 -6.43
CA HIS A 35 -5.79 -7.67 -5.01
C HIS A 35 -4.36 -7.80 -4.43
N GLY A 36 -3.65 -8.89 -4.74
CA GLY A 36 -2.26 -9.08 -4.26
C GLY A 36 -1.30 -8.05 -4.82
N ALA A 37 -1.45 -7.67 -6.08
CA ALA A 37 -0.64 -6.62 -6.71
C ALA A 37 -0.95 -5.23 -6.12
N ALA A 38 -2.22 -4.92 -5.89
CA ALA A 38 -2.63 -3.69 -5.21
C ALA A 38 -1.98 -3.59 -3.83
N ASN A 39 -2.08 -4.65 -3.02
CA ASN A 39 -1.44 -4.69 -1.71
C ASN A 39 0.08 -4.47 -1.80
N ALA A 40 0.76 -5.11 -2.74
CA ALA A 40 2.20 -4.97 -2.92
C ALA A 40 2.61 -3.54 -3.33
N MET A 41 1.84 -2.89 -4.21
CA MET A 41 2.08 -1.50 -4.63
C MET A 41 1.84 -0.49 -3.49
N TYR A 42 0.80 -0.72 -2.66
CA TYR A 42 0.39 0.24 -1.63
C TYR A 42 1.19 0.12 -0.35
N LEU A 43 1.68 -1.08 -0.02
CA LEU A 43 2.34 -1.37 1.25
C LEU A 43 3.49 -0.41 1.58
N PRO A 44 4.44 -0.08 0.67
CA PRO A 44 5.51 0.87 0.96
C PRO A 44 5.00 2.25 1.37
N LYS A 45 3.96 2.76 0.71
CA LYS A 45 3.35 4.07 0.98
C LYS A 45 2.61 4.08 2.32
N VAL A 46 1.88 3.00 2.61
CA VAL A 46 1.15 2.86 3.87
C VAL A 46 2.09 2.68 5.06
N ILE A 47 3.21 1.96 4.92
CA ILE A 47 4.24 1.90 5.97
C ILE A 47 4.74 3.30 6.29
N LYS A 48 5.06 4.12 5.27
CA LYS A 48 5.50 5.50 5.47
C LYS A 48 4.45 6.35 6.20
N PHE A 49 3.19 6.24 5.78
CA PHE A 49 2.06 6.91 6.42
C PHE A 49 1.90 6.49 7.89
N ASN A 50 1.91 5.19 8.14
CA ASN A 50 1.73 4.64 9.49
C ASN A 50 2.92 4.94 10.41
N ALA A 51 4.12 5.13 9.88
CA ALA A 51 5.33 5.43 10.66
C ALA A 51 5.27 6.79 11.38
N ALA A 52 4.32 7.65 11.07
CA ALA A 52 4.00 8.82 11.91
C ALA A 52 3.44 8.43 13.30
N ASN A 53 2.92 7.21 13.46
CA ASN A 53 2.61 6.63 14.75
C ASN A 53 3.87 5.95 15.32
N ALA A 54 4.34 6.39 16.49
CA ALA A 54 5.60 5.95 17.08
C ALA A 54 5.65 4.44 17.37
N GLU A 55 4.52 3.84 17.81
CA GLU A 55 4.45 2.42 18.10
C GLU A 55 4.55 1.59 16.80
N ALA A 56 3.84 2.02 15.74
CA ALA A 56 3.92 1.38 14.44
C ALA A 56 5.32 1.51 13.83
N SER A 57 5.94 2.68 13.94
CA SER A 57 7.31 2.94 13.47
C SER A 57 8.31 1.96 14.10
N GLU A 58 8.25 1.80 15.43
CA GLU A 58 9.14 0.86 16.13
C GLU A 58 8.90 -0.59 15.71
N ARG A 59 7.64 -1.00 15.48
CA ARG A 59 7.34 -2.35 14.97
C ARG A 59 7.88 -2.59 13.56
N TYR A 60 7.84 -1.59 12.69
CA TYR A 60 8.47 -1.70 11.37
C TYR A 60 10.00 -1.79 11.48
N ALA A 61 10.60 -1.01 12.38
CA ALA A 61 12.04 -1.12 12.66
C ALA A 61 12.42 -2.50 13.21
N ASP A 62 11.60 -3.11 14.07
CA ASP A 62 11.81 -4.49 14.55
C ASP A 62 11.80 -5.50 13.40
N ILE A 63 10.92 -5.35 12.43
CA ILE A 63 10.92 -6.20 11.22
C ILE A 63 12.24 -6.02 10.45
N ALA A 64 12.66 -4.77 10.23
CA ALA A 64 13.92 -4.48 9.54
C ALA A 64 15.13 -5.09 10.25
N ARG A 65 15.20 -4.97 11.58
CA ARG A 65 16.25 -5.61 12.41
C ARG A 65 16.22 -7.14 12.28
N PHE A 66 15.03 -7.72 12.33
CA PHE A 66 14.85 -9.18 12.23
C PHE A 66 15.38 -9.76 10.92
N ILE A 67 15.23 -9.03 9.82
CA ILE A 67 15.74 -9.46 8.51
C ILE A 67 17.10 -8.84 8.16
N ASN A 68 17.79 -8.25 9.16
CA ASN A 68 19.14 -7.69 9.06
C ASN A 68 19.28 -6.58 8.02
N LEU A 69 18.28 -5.70 7.87
CA LEU A 69 18.41 -4.52 7.03
C LEU A 69 19.33 -3.46 7.70
N PRO A 70 20.01 -2.64 6.90
CA PRO A 70 20.89 -1.59 7.42
C PRO A 70 20.05 -0.45 8.04
N GLY A 71 20.59 0.16 9.10
CA GLY A 71 20.04 1.31 9.79
C GLY A 71 20.45 1.36 11.25
N ASN A 72 20.65 2.56 11.79
CA ASN A 72 21.05 2.79 13.18
C ASN A 72 19.91 3.43 14.00
N THR A 73 18.97 4.10 13.35
CA THR A 73 17.81 4.71 13.97
C THR A 73 16.52 4.00 13.52
N THR A 74 15.43 4.23 14.23
CA THR A 74 14.11 3.71 13.86
C THR A 74 13.70 4.19 12.48
N GLU A 75 13.94 5.46 12.17
CA GLU A 75 13.64 6.08 10.88
C GLU A 75 14.43 5.43 9.74
N GLU A 76 15.75 5.26 9.92
CA GLU A 76 16.61 4.60 8.92
C GLU A 76 16.18 3.16 8.65
N LEU A 77 15.78 2.42 9.70
CA LEU A 77 15.30 1.05 9.58
C LEU A 77 13.95 0.97 8.86
N VAL A 78 13.04 1.90 9.12
CA VAL A 78 11.76 2.00 8.40
C VAL A 78 11.99 2.31 6.91
N GLU A 79 12.88 3.25 6.57
CA GLU A 79 13.22 3.55 5.18
C GLU A 79 13.87 2.33 4.49
N SER A 80 14.75 1.63 5.19
CA SER A 80 15.37 0.40 4.67
C SER A 80 14.34 -0.69 4.40
N LEU A 81 13.33 -0.83 5.25
CA LEU A 81 12.22 -1.77 5.04
C LEU A 81 11.38 -1.38 3.82
N ILE A 82 11.05 -0.09 3.69
CA ILE A 82 10.31 0.44 2.54
C ILE A 82 11.06 0.14 1.24
N GLU A 83 12.36 0.43 1.20
CA GLU A 83 13.16 0.20 -0.01
C GLU A 83 13.31 -1.29 -0.33
N GLU A 84 13.45 -2.15 0.66
CA GLU A 84 13.47 -3.61 0.45
C GLU A 84 12.17 -4.11 -0.18
N LEU A 85 11.01 -3.66 0.31
CA LEU A 85 9.71 -4.00 -0.29
C LEU A 85 9.58 -3.47 -1.73
N ARG A 86 10.07 -2.27 -2.00
CA ARG A 86 10.13 -1.72 -3.36
C ARG A 86 11.05 -2.53 -4.27
N ASN A 87 12.19 -2.99 -3.75
CA ASN A 87 13.11 -3.88 -4.48
C ASN A 87 12.47 -5.23 -4.79
N MET A 88 11.76 -5.82 -3.83
CA MET A 88 10.98 -7.04 -4.07
C MET A 88 9.96 -6.86 -5.18
N ASN A 89 9.22 -5.75 -5.19
CA ASN A 89 8.28 -5.44 -6.27
C ASN A 89 8.99 -5.34 -7.62
N ARG A 90 10.12 -4.65 -7.72
CA ARG A 90 10.93 -4.58 -8.96
C ARG A 90 11.39 -5.96 -9.43
N MET A 91 11.90 -6.80 -8.52
CA MET A 91 12.35 -8.17 -8.83
C MET A 91 11.21 -9.07 -9.32
N LEU A 92 10.00 -8.84 -8.84
CA LEU A 92 8.80 -9.59 -9.21
C LEU A 92 8.06 -8.97 -10.40
N ASN A 93 8.58 -7.91 -11.00
CA ASN A 93 7.94 -7.12 -12.04
C ASN A 93 6.53 -6.61 -11.64
N ILE A 94 6.33 -6.32 -10.36
CA ILE A 94 5.16 -5.61 -9.86
C ILE A 94 5.43 -4.11 -10.00
N PRO A 95 4.54 -3.34 -10.66
CA PRO A 95 4.76 -1.90 -10.81
C PRO A 95 4.74 -1.20 -9.45
N LEU A 96 5.46 -0.08 -9.34
CA LEU A 96 5.49 0.73 -8.12
C LEU A 96 4.37 1.77 -8.06
N ALA A 97 3.65 1.96 -9.15
CA ALA A 97 2.59 2.94 -9.30
C ALA A 97 1.37 2.34 -10.01
N ILE A 98 0.17 2.76 -9.59
CA ILE A 98 -1.08 2.32 -10.22
C ILE A 98 -1.12 2.70 -11.71
N LYS A 99 -0.63 3.89 -12.08
CA LYS A 99 -0.59 4.35 -13.47
C LYS A 99 0.19 3.43 -14.42
N ASN A 100 1.10 2.63 -13.88
CA ASN A 100 1.88 1.65 -14.64
C ASN A 100 1.32 0.23 -14.55
N TYR A 101 0.16 0.06 -13.94
CA TYR A 101 -0.48 -1.26 -13.84
C TYR A 101 -0.89 -1.75 -15.24
N GLY A 102 -0.54 -2.99 -15.55
CA GLY A 102 -0.80 -3.57 -16.88
C GLY A 102 0.29 -3.31 -17.93
N GLU A 103 1.27 -2.46 -17.66
CA GLU A 103 2.38 -2.14 -18.59
C GLU A 103 3.48 -3.22 -18.61
N GLY A 104 3.11 -4.47 -18.84
CA GLY A 104 4.08 -5.57 -18.92
C GLY A 104 4.39 -6.22 -17.57
N GLY A 105 5.36 -7.14 -17.58
CA GLY A 105 5.75 -7.91 -16.40
C GLY A 105 4.77 -9.02 -16.02
N LEU A 106 4.71 -9.32 -14.73
CA LEU A 106 3.87 -10.41 -14.19
C LEU A 106 2.37 -10.17 -14.40
N ILE A 107 1.97 -8.90 -14.55
CA ILE A 107 0.58 -8.45 -14.58
C ILE A 107 0.25 -7.81 -15.94
N ALA A 108 0.82 -8.34 -17.01
CA ALA A 108 0.53 -7.87 -18.37
C ALA A 108 -0.85 -8.35 -18.84
N ASP A 109 -1.89 -7.72 -18.36
CA ASP A 109 -3.29 -8.02 -18.75
C ASP A 109 -3.93 -6.89 -19.59
N ASN A 110 -3.11 -5.90 -20.01
CA ASN A 110 -3.52 -4.69 -20.73
C ASN A 110 -4.53 -3.81 -19.96
N SER A 111 -4.68 -4.00 -18.67
CA SER A 111 -5.47 -3.11 -17.82
C SER A 111 -4.78 -1.75 -17.70
N ILE A 112 -5.44 -0.71 -18.17
CA ILE A 112 -4.94 0.67 -18.06
C ILE A 112 -5.86 1.43 -17.12
N ILE A 113 -5.28 2.00 -16.07
CA ILE A 113 -6.01 2.86 -15.14
C ILE A 113 -5.82 4.31 -15.61
N ASP A 114 -6.81 4.80 -16.35
CA ASP A 114 -6.80 6.16 -16.89
C ASP A 114 -6.75 7.21 -15.78
N GLU A 115 -5.87 8.22 -15.96
CA GLU A 115 -5.63 9.26 -14.96
C GLU A 115 -6.88 10.09 -14.67
N LYS A 116 -7.63 10.46 -15.71
CA LYS A 116 -8.82 11.25 -15.53
C LYS A 116 -9.88 10.44 -14.77
N GLU A 117 -10.09 9.19 -15.15
CA GLU A 117 -11.02 8.31 -14.44
C GLU A 117 -10.59 8.11 -12.98
N PHE A 118 -9.29 7.93 -12.72
CA PHE A 118 -8.76 7.83 -11.36
C PHE A 118 -9.07 9.07 -10.54
N LEU A 119 -8.79 10.26 -11.07
CA LEU A 119 -9.02 11.52 -10.37
C LEU A 119 -10.52 11.81 -10.15
N ASP A 120 -11.36 11.51 -11.13
CA ASP A 120 -12.81 11.68 -11.03
C ASP A 120 -13.43 10.76 -9.95
N LYS A 121 -12.90 9.55 -9.78
CA LYS A 121 -13.39 8.56 -8.82
C LYS A 121 -12.70 8.63 -7.44
N LEU A 122 -11.60 9.34 -7.34
CA LEU A 122 -10.74 9.37 -6.15
C LEU A 122 -11.50 9.69 -4.85
N PRO A 123 -12.36 10.73 -4.76
CA PRO A 123 -13.08 11.03 -3.52
C PRO A 123 -13.98 9.87 -3.07
N ALA A 124 -14.70 9.27 -4.00
CA ALA A 124 -15.60 8.15 -3.69
C ALA A 124 -14.83 6.87 -3.28
N VAL A 125 -13.72 6.58 -3.95
CA VAL A 125 -12.86 5.43 -3.59
C VAL A 125 -12.24 5.63 -2.21
N ALA A 126 -11.80 6.84 -1.89
CA ALA A 126 -11.25 7.18 -0.58
C ALA A 126 -12.29 7.03 0.54
N GLU A 127 -13.50 7.55 0.34
CA GLU A 127 -14.62 7.41 1.29
C GLU A 127 -14.96 5.94 1.53
N LEU A 128 -15.08 5.15 0.47
CA LEU A 128 -15.33 3.71 0.58
C LEU A 128 -14.19 2.96 1.29
N ALA A 129 -12.94 3.36 1.07
CA ALA A 129 -11.79 2.76 1.74
C ALA A 129 -11.80 3.08 3.24
N ILE A 130 -12.13 4.32 3.63
CA ILE A 130 -12.28 4.70 5.03
C ILE A 130 -13.41 3.89 5.71
N GLY A 131 -14.53 3.69 5.03
CA GLY A 131 -15.66 2.88 5.51
C GLY A 131 -15.43 1.37 5.50
N ASP A 132 -14.32 0.88 4.98
CA ASP A 132 -14.00 -0.55 4.96
C ASP A 132 -13.67 -1.07 6.37
N ALA A 133 -14.10 -2.28 6.69
CA ALA A 133 -13.89 -2.90 8.00
C ALA A 133 -12.40 -3.01 8.39
N CYS A 134 -11.50 -3.11 7.41
CA CYS A 134 -10.06 -3.21 7.66
C CYS A 134 -9.44 -1.89 8.14
N THR A 135 -10.06 -0.75 7.87
CA THR A 135 -9.52 0.56 8.24
C THR A 135 -9.48 0.75 9.75
N GLY A 136 -10.48 0.25 10.47
CA GLY A 136 -10.59 0.42 11.91
C GLY A 136 -9.46 -0.20 12.74
N SER A 137 -8.70 -1.13 12.17
CA SER A 137 -7.53 -1.77 12.82
C SER A 137 -6.18 -1.17 12.40
N ASN A 138 -6.18 -0.14 11.56
CA ASN A 138 -4.94 0.51 11.15
C ASN A 138 -4.37 1.36 12.30
N PRO A 139 -3.05 1.37 12.55
CA PRO A 139 -2.46 2.13 13.67
C PRO A 139 -2.61 3.65 13.56
N ARG A 140 -2.80 4.18 12.35
CA ARG A 140 -3.13 5.58 12.08
C ARG A 140 -4.35 5.62 11.17
N ILE A 141 -5.47 6.12 11.70
CA ILE A 141 -6.71 6.24 10.91
C ILE A 141 -6.61 7.49 10.04
N PRO A 142 -6.69 7.36 8.71
CA PRO A 142 -6.62 8.51 7.82
C PRO A 142 -7.91 9.32 7.82
N THR A 143 -7.79 10.63 7.66
CA THR A 143 -8.91 11.49 7.24
C THR A 143 -9.22 11.25 5.76
N GLN A 144 -10.37 11.80 5.28
CA GLN A 144 -10.72 11.76 3.86
C GLN A 144 -9.61 12.36 2.98
N GLU A 145 -9.09 13.53 3.38
CA GLU A 145 -8.02 14.22 2.65
C GLU A 145 -6.72 13.40 2.62
N GLU A 146 -6.34 12.81 3.75
CA GLU A 146 -5.14 11.97 3.83
C GLU A 146 -5.28 10.70 2.99
N MET A 147 -6.46 10.06 2.96
CA MET A 147 -6.71 8.89 2.14
C MET A 147 -6.62 9.23 0.64
N GLU A 148 -7.18 10.37 0.22
CA GLU A 148 -7.05 10.84 -1.16
C GLU A 148 -5.59 11.13 -1.54
N LYS A 149 -4.84 11.80 -0.66
CA LYS A 149 -3.40 12.04 -0.86
C LYS A 149 -2.63 10.71 -0.95
N LEU A 150 -2.93 9.77 -0.06
CA LEU A 150 -2.26 8.46 -0.04
C LEU A 150 -2.53 7.66 -1.33
N LEU A 151 -3.77 7.66 -1.81
CA LEU A 151 -4.13 7.07 -3.10
C LEU A 151 -3.40 7.74 -4.27
N LYS A 152 -3.25 9.07 -4.25
CA LYS A 152 -2.43 9.79 -5.24
C LYS A 152 -0.96 9.39 -5.17
N CYS A 153 -0.39 9.25 -3.96
CA CYS A 153 0.97 8.75 -3.80
C CYS A 153 1.13 7.35 -4.39
N CYS A 154 0.13 6.48 -4.26
CA CYS A 154 0.12 5.16 -4.88
C CYS A 154 -0.04 5.23 -6.41
N TYR A 155 -0.83 6.19 -6.93
CA TYR A 155 -1.06 6.31 -8.36
C TYR A 155 0.18 6.82 -9.12
N TYR A 156 0.85 7.84 -8.56
CA TYR A 156 1.99 8.52 -9.22
C TYR A 156 3.36 8.05 -8.74
N ASP A 157 3.45 7.19 -7.74
CA ASP A 157 4.67 6.84 -6.98
C ASP A 157 5.31 8.05 -6.27
N LEU A 158 4.50 8.94 -5.70
CA LEU A 158 4.99 10.08 -4.92
C LEU A 158 5.41 9.66 -3.51
N GLU A 159 6.23 10.49 -2.87
CA GLU A 159 6.54 10.34 -1.45
C GLU A 159 5.34 10.69 -0.57
N VAL A 160 5.30 10.08 0.61
CA VAL A 160 4.30 10.36 1.66
C VAL A 160 4.98 11.24 2.70
N ASP A 161 4.56 12.50 2.79
CA ASP A 161 5.16 13.55 3.62
C ASP A 161 4.16 14.26 4.55
N PHE A 162 3.02 13.62 4.86
CA PHE A 162 1.92 14.17 5.65
C PHE A 162 1.44 13.24 6.75
#